data_a2860ea915532e9310607d87470dbe9d
#
_entry.id   a2860ea915532e9310607d87470dbe9d
#
_cell.length_a   1.000
_cell.length_b   1.000
_cell.length_c   1.000
_cell.angle_alpha   90.00
_cell.angle_beta   90.00
_cell.angle_gamma   90.00
#
_symmetry.space_group_name_H-M   'P 1'
#
loop_
_entity.id
_entity.type
_entity.pdbx_description
1 polymer ?
#
loop_
_entity_poly.entity_id
_entity_poly.type
_entity_poly.pdbx_seq_one_letter_code
_entity_poly.pdbx_strand_id
1 'polypeptide(L)'
;MDETQFLFNSWKTSLELATDRGFIVNSNYHNIEIKEFKFMLSNKESNIDIICNQHKHDDGKILYIKYILALKIKPSSIKEVYEEIQQKISDDKTIDLILILKSKPNNSILKLQKDKQYSNIQIYWCKQLQFNVTKHELVPNHKRLSEDEANIILTRYRLNNKHQLPVLLKDDVISKYYNYKSGDIIEITHTKTSQNSEYKFYRCVR
;
A
#
# COMPACT_ATOMS: atom_id res chain seq x y z
N MET A 1 19.74 -7.15 13.60
CA MET A 1 18.48 -7.85 13.31
C MET A 1 18.80 -8.91 12.29
N ASP A 2 18.39 -10.14 12.51
CA ASP A 2 18.56 -11.23 11.55
C ASP A 2 17.84 -10.87 10.25
N GLU A 3 18.45 -11.16 9.12
CA GLU A 3 17.89 -10.85 7.78
C GLU A 3 16.52 -11.53 7.59
N THR A 4 16.37 -12.75 8.07
CA THR A 4 15.11 -13.48 8.03
C THR A 4 14.02 -12.76 8.81
N GLN A 5 14.33 -12.28 10.02
CA GLN A 5 13.39 -11.52 10.84
C GLN A 5 12.99 -10.20 10.17
N PHE A 6 13.94 -9.55 9.52
CA PHE A 6 13.70 -8.31 8.78
C PHE A 6 12.73 -8.50 7.61
N LEU A 7 12.91 -9.57 6.83
CA LEU A 7 12.01 -9.90 5.73
C LEU A 7 10.64 -10.37 6.24
N PHE A 8 10.63 -11.15 7.31
CA PHE A 8 9.40 -11.66 7.91
C PHE A 8 8.49 -10.54 8.45
N ASN A 9 9.07 -9.56 9.14
CA ASN A 9 8.32 -8.39 9.61
C ASN A 9 7.69 -7.63 8.45
N SER A 10 8.49 -7.39 7.40
CA SER A 10 8.00 -6.75 6.17
C SER A 10 6.86 -7.54 5.52
N TRP A 11 6.98 -8.86 5.49
CA TRP A 11 5.99 -9.76 4.92
C TRP A 11 4.67 -9.75 5.71
N LYS A 12 4.73 -9.81 7.05
CA LYS A 12 3.55 -9.67 7.91
C LYS A 12 2.84 -8.33 7.71
N THR A 13 3.60 -7.24 7.69
CA THR A 13 3.04 -5.90 7.45
C THR A 13 2.40 -5.80 6.06
N SER A 14 2.91 -6.52 5.06
CA SER A 14 2.31 -6.56 3.72
C SER A 14 0.97 -7.30 3.69
N LEU A 15 0.79 -8.35 4.50
CA LEU A 15 -0.50 -9.02 4.66
C LEU A 15 -1.52 -8.11 5.33
N GLU A 16 -1.11 -7.37 6.36
CA GLU A 16 -1.97 -6.37 7.00
C GLU A 16 -2.37 -5.26 6.02
N LEU A 17 -1.40 -4.75 5.25
CA LEU A 17 -1.65 -3.74 4.21
C LEU A 17 -2.68 -4.23 3.18
N ALA A 18 -2.58 -5.48 2.72
CA ALA A 18 -3.54 -6.07 1.81
C ALA A 18 -4.94 -6.12 2.43
N THR A 19 -5.04 -6.58 3.69
CA THR A 19 -6.30 -6.65 4.44
C THR A 19 -6.91 -5.27 4.67
N ASP A 20 -6.11 -4.29 5.09
CA ASP A 20 -6.54 -2.92 5.37
C ASP A 20 -7.02 -2.18 4.10
N ARG A 21 -6.52 -2.60 2.93
CA ARG A 21 -6.99 -2.14 1.62
C ARG A 21 -8.24 -2.85 1.11
N GLY A 22 -8.76 -3.84 1.85
CA GLY A 22 -9.97 -4.59 1.52
C GLY A 22 -9.75 -5.85 0.69
N PHE A 23 -8.50 -6.26 0.44
CA PHE A 23 -8.23 -7.53 -0.23
C PHE A 23 -8.42 -8.71 0.72
N ILE A 24 -8.87 -9.84 0.17
CA ILE A 24 -9.02 -11.09 0.92
C ILE A 24 -7.69 -11.85 0.85
N VAL A 25 -7.02 -11.90 1.98
CA VAL A 25 -5.76 -12.62 2.13
C VAL A 25 -6.04 -14.08 2.45
N ASN A 26 -5.31 -15.00 1.82
CA ASN A 26 -5.45 -16.44 2.11
C ASN A 26 -5.17 -16.73 3.59
N SER A 27 -6.08 -17.46 4.24
CA SER A 27 -6.00 -17.80 5.66
C SER A 27 -4.71 -18.53 6.04
N ASN A 28 -4.14 -19.28 5.11
CA ASN A 28 -2.88 -20.00 5.33
C ASN A 28 -1.69 -19.06 5.66
N TYR A 29 -1.73 -17.81 5.22
CA TYR A 29 -0.67 -16.84 5.48
C TYR A 29 -0.71 -16.25 6.90
N HIS A 30 -1.88 -16.25 7.56
CA HIS A 30 -2.02 -15.62 8.89
C HIS A 30 -1.26 -16.32 10.00
N ASN A 31 -1.10 -17.64 9.88
CA ASN A 31 -0.52 -18.48 10.94
C ASN A 31 0.94 -18.88 10.66
N ILE A 32 1.54 -18.38 9.59
CA ILE A 32 2.94 -18.69 9.27
C ILE A 32 3.87 -18.15 10.35
N GLU A 33 4.66 -19.06 10.95
CA GLU A 33 5.72 -18.72 11.89
C GLU A 33 7.03 -18.42 11.15
N ILE A 34 7.96 -17.77 11.85
CA ILE A 34 9.27 -17.42 11.30
C ILE A 34 10.06 -18.65 10.81
N LYS A 35 9.87 -19.81 11.44
CA LYS A 35 10.53 -21.06 11.02
C LYS A 35 10.04 -21.53 9.65
N GLU A 36 8.74 -21.49 9.43
CA GLU A 36 8.11 -21.82 8.15
C GLU A 36 8.48 -20.80 7.08
N PHE A 37 8.47 -19.51 7.41
CA PHE A 37 8.91 -18.46 6.50
C PHE A 37 10.38 -18.63 6.08
N LYS A 38 11.27 -19.04 7.00
CA LYS A 38 12.66 -19.37 6.70
C LYS A 38 12.76 -20.55 5.72
N PHE A 39 11.91 -21.57 5.89
CA PHE A 39 11.83 -22.67 4.95
C PHE A 39 11.38 -22.21 3.55
N MET A 40 10.36 -21.35 3.48
CA MET A 40 9.91 -20.75 2.21
C MET A 40 11.03 -19.99 1.49
N LEU A 41 11.83 -19.21 2.23
CA LEU A 41 12.99 -18.49 1.66
C LEU A 41 14.10 -19.41 1.16
N SER A 42 14.28 -20.57 1.79
CA SER A 42 15.36 -21.52 1.45
C SER A 42 15.00 -22.38 0.24
N ASN A 43 13.71 -22.56 -0.01
CA ASN A 43 13.22 -23.38 -1.11
C ASN A 43 13.07 -22.52 -2.36
N LYS A 44 13.83 -22.80 -3.42
CA LYS A 44 13.80 -22.05 -4.69
C LYS A 44 12.45 -22.11 -5.40
N GLU A 45 11.64 -23.12 -5.11
CA GLU A 45 10.28 -23.29 -5.67
C GLU A 45 9.23 -22.54 -4.85
N SER A 46 9.53 -22.17 -3.60
CA SER A 46 8.62 -21.42 -2.73
C SER A 46 8.81 -19.93 -2.97
N ASN A 47 7.72 -19.27 -3.28
CA ASN A 47 7.69 -17.82 -3.50
C ASN A 47 7.05 -17.13 -2.29
N ILE A 48 7.69 -16.08 -1.78
CA ILE A 48 7.14 -15.24 -0.70
C ILE A 48 6.21 -14.14 -1.23
N ASP A 49 5.94 -14.13 -2.54
CA ASP A 49 4.99 -13.21 -3.14
C ASP A 49 3.58 -13.45 -2.60
N ILE A 50 2.81 -12.39 -2.49
CA ILE A 50 1.43 -12.44 -2.01
C ILE A 50 0.51 -12.08 -3.16
N ILE A 51 -0.45 -12.95 -3.47
CA ILE A 51 -1.45 -12.71 -4.50
C ILE A 51 -2.83 -12.76 -3.84
N CYS A 52 -3.58 -11.68 -3.99
CA CYS A 52 -4.96 -11.58 -3.52
C CYS A 52 -5.86 -11.37 -4.73
N ASN A 53 -6.59 -12.42 -5.11
CA ASN A 53 -7.46 -12.45 -6.29
C ASN A 53 -8.87 -11.91 -6.03
N GLN A 54 -9.18 -11.54 -4.80
CA GLN A 54 -10.50 -11.06 -4.39
C GLN A 54 -10.36 -9.80 -3.56
N HIS A 55 -11.26 -8.85 -3.82
CA HIS A 55 -11.42 -7.63 -3.06
C HIS A 55 -12.85 -7.53 -2.53
N LYS A 56 -13.06 -7.04 -1.30
CA LYS A 56 -14.38 -7.01 -0.63
C LYS A 56 -15.45 -6.21 -1.37
N HIS A 57 -15.05 -5.27 -2.20
CA HIS A 57 -15.96 -4.32 -2.88
C HIS A 57 -15.74 -4.23 -4.39
N ASP A 58 -14.83 -5.03 -4.96
CA ASP A 58 -14.45 -4.95 -6.37
C ASP A 58 -13.89 -6.28 -6.86
N ASP A 59 -14.73 -7.11 -7.45
CA ASP A 59 -14.35 -8.45 -7.91
C ASP A 59 -13.37 -8.46 -9.08
N GLY A 60 -13.23 -7.33 -9.79
CA GLY A 60 -12.27 -7.16 -10.88
C GLY A 60 -10.85 -6.77 -10.43
N LYS A 61 -10.63 -6.61 -9.12
CA LYS A 61 -9.38 -6.07 -8.60
C LYS A 61 -8.48 -7.14 -7.99
N ILE A 62 -7.24 -7.20 -8.46
CA ILE A 62 -6.19 -8.11 -7.96
C ILE A 62 -5.08 -7.29 -7.31
N LEU A 63 -4.59 -7.76 -6.17
CA LEU A 63 -3.35 -7.26 -5.58
C LEU A 63 -2.24 -8.30 -5.77
N TYR A 64 -1.14 -7.86 -6.37
CA TYR A 64 0.08 -8.66 -6.47
C TYR A 64 1.21 -7.94 -5.70
N ILE A 65 1.75 -8.59 -4.67
CA ILE A 65 2.90 -8.09 -3.92
C ILE A 65 4.08 -8.99 -4.23
N LYS A 66 5.06 -8.44 -4.95
CA LYS A 66 6.28 -9.16 -5.35
C LYS A 66 7.48 -8.70 -4.54
N TYR A 67 8.21 -9.66 -4.00
CA TYR A 67 9.47 -9.42 -3.30
C TYR A 67 10.66 -9.54 -4.26
N ILE A 68 11.49 -8.51 -4.31
CA ILE A 68 12.72 -8.50 -5.10
C ILE A 68 13.90 -8.43 -4.13
N LEU A 69 14.51 -9.58 -3.90
CA LEU A 69 15.57 -9.76 -2.89
C LEU A 69 16.97 -9.40 -3.41
N ALA A 70 17.11 -9.06 -4.69
CA ALA A 70 18.38 -8.63 -5.28
C ALA A 70 18.87 -7.32 -4.63
N LEU A 71 20.17 -7.24 -4.34
CA LEU A 71 20.78 -6.04 -3.73
C LEU A 71 20.88 -4.86 -4.69
N LYS A 72 21.07 -5.14 -5.97
CA LYS A 72 21.13 -4.12 -7.04
C LYS A 72 20.05 -4.41 -8.07
N ILE A 73 19.16 -3.45 -8.25
CA ILE A 73 18.03 -3.55 -9.17
C ILE A 73 18.15 -2.44 -10.20
N LYS A 74 18.00 -2.81 -11.47
CA LYS A 74 17.95 -1.87 -12.60
C LYS A 74 16.48 -1.54 -12.93
N PRO A 75 16.19 -0.36 -13.48
CA PRO A 75 14.85 -0.02 -13.96
C PRO A 75 14.30 -1.01 -14.99
N SER A 76 15.16 -1.58 -15.86
CA SER A 76 14.78 -2.61 -16.84
C SER A 76 14.20 -3.85 -16.18
N SER A 77 14.83 -4.33 -15.10
CA SER A 77 14.33 -5.52 -14.39
C SER A 77 12.94 -5.32 -13.77
N ILE A 78 12.59 -4.09 -13.40
CA ILE A 78 11.24 -3.77 -12.91
C ILE A 78 10.23 -3.82 -14.06
N LYS A 79 10.61 -3.34 -15.23
CA LYS A 79 9.77 -3.39 -16.44
C LYS A 79 9.50 -4.83 -16.86
N GLU A 80 10.54 -5.66 -16.91
CA GLU A 80 10.43 -7.09 -17.21
C GLU A 80 9.47 -7.80 -16.24
N VAL A 81 9.63 -7.55 -14.94
CA VAL A 81 8.73 -8.11 -13.91
C VAL A 81 7.28 -7.64 -14.11
N TYR A 82 7.07 -6.37 -14.46
CA TYR A 82 5.75 -5.83 -14.72
C TYR A 82 5.08 -6.51 -15.92
N GLU A 83 5.81 -6.62 -17.04
CA GLU A 83 5.32 -7.28 -18.25
C GLU A 83 5.02 -8.77 -18.00
N GLU A 84 5.90 -9.47 -17.27
CA GLU A 84 5.68 -10.87 -16.87
C GLU A 84 4.41 -11.06 -16.05
N ILE A 85 4.13 -10.14 -15.11
CA ILE A 85 2.92 -10.22 -14.27
C ILE A 85 1.68 -9.89 -15.11
N GLN A 86 1.74 -8.91 -15.99
CA GLN A 86 0.61 -8.59 -16.88
C GLN A 86 0.24 -9.75 -17.80
N GLN A 87 1.22 -10.46 -18.34
CA GLN A 87 0.96 -11.63 -19.20
C GLN A 87 0.31 -12.81 -18.46
N LYS A 88 0.51 -12.90 -17.14
CA LYS A 88 -0.05 -13.97 -16.31
C LYS A 88 -1.48 -13.73 -15.88
N ILE A 89 -1.97 -12.52 -15.99
CA ILE A 89 -3.29 -12.13 -15.48
C ILE A 89 -4.17 -11.74 -16.68
N SER A 90 -5.41 -12.23 -16.68
CA SER A 90 -6.38 -11.96 -17.74
C SER A 90 -6.69 -10.45 -17.87
N ASP A 91 -6.92 -9.98 -19.09
CA ASP A 91 -7.11 -8.57 -19.47
C ASP A 91 -8.33 -7.90 -18.79
N ASP A 92 -9.27 -8.69 -18.28
CA ASP A 92 -10.50 -8.19 -17.65
C ASP A 92 -10.30 -7.67 -16.21
N LYS A 93 -9.10 -7.82 -15.63
CA LYS A 93 -8.84 -7.47 -14.22
C LYS A 93 -7.85 -6.34 -14.08
N THR A 94 -8.14 -5.44 -13.14
CA THR A 94 -7.22 -4.37 -12.76
C THR A 94 -6.23 -4.86 -11.70
N ILE A 95 -4.94 -4.66 -11.97
CA ILE A 95 -3.86 -5.10 -11.08
C ILE A 95 -3.32 -3.92 -10.29
N ASP A 96 -3.37 -4.02 -8.96
CA ASP A 96 -2.56 -3.19 -8.07
C ASP A 96 -1.25 -3.94 -7.80
N LEU A 97 -0.13 -3.46 -8.34
CA LEU A 97 1.18 -4.08 -8.17
C LEU A 97 2.00 -3.37 -7.10
N ILE A 98 2.45 -4.13 -6.10
CA ILE A 98 3.39 -3.66 -5.09
C ILE A 98 4.70 -4.42 -5.26
N LEU A 99 5.78 -3.68 -5.46
CA LEU A 99 7.13 -4.22 -5.49
C LEU A 99 7.84 -3.89 -4.18
N ILE A 100 8.29 -4.91 -3.46
CA ILE A 100 9.02 -4.74 -2.21
C ILE A 100 10.48 -5.08 -2.44
N LEU A 101 11.32 -4.05 -2.34
CA LEU A 101 12.76 -4.15 -2.54
C LEU A 101 13.48 -4.39 -1.23
N LYS A 102 14.46 -5.28 -1.22
CA LYS A 102 15.32 -5.51 -0.05
C LYS A 102 16.14 -4.25 0.29
N SER A 103 16.65 -3.56 -0.71
CA SER A 103 17.46 -2.35 -0.58
C SER A 103 16.69 -1.08 -0.95
N LYS A 104 17.18 0.07 -0.47
CA LYS A 104 16.58 1.37 -0.79
C LYS A 104 16.58 1.62 -2.30
N PRO A 105 15.42 1.92 -2.92
CA PRO A 105 15.34 2.24 -4.34
C PRO A 105 16.14 3.51 -4.67
N ASN A 106 16.80 3.50 -5.80
CA ASN A 106 17.47 4.69 -6.33
C ASN A 106 16.47 5.63 -7.04
N ASN A 107 16.91 6.85 -7.35
CA ASN A 107 16.05 7.84 -7.99
C ASN A 107 15.54 7.40 -9.38
N SER A 108 16.31 6.58 -10.10
CA SER A 108 15.89 6.07 -11.42
C SER A 108 14.71 5.10 -11.30
N ILE A 109 14.69 4.29 -10.25
CA ILE A 109 13.58 3.37 -9.93
C ILE A 109 12.34 4.18 -9.49
N LEU A 110 12.52 5.19 -8.64
CA LEU A 110 11.40 6.02 -8.18
C LEU A 110 10.78 6.85 -9.31
N LYS A 111 11.56 7.22 -10.32
CA LYS A 111 11.04 7.92 -11.51
C LYS A 111 10.08 7.04 -12.33
N LEU A 112 10.21 5.72 -12.31
CA LEU A 112 9.27 4.82 -13.01
C LEU A 112 7.83 4.98 -12.50
N GLN A 113 7.64 5.23 -11.21
CA GLN A 113 6.30 5.45 -10.64
C GLN A 113 5.59 6.71 -11.17
N LYS A 114 6.35 7.65 -11.75
CA LYS A 114 5.82 8.89 -12.34
C LYS A 114 5.42 8.71 -13.79
N ASP A 115 5.83 7.63 -14.43
CA ASP A 115 5.45 7.29 -15.78
C ASP A 115 4.00 6.76 -15.78
N LYS A 116 3.17 7.27 -16.70
CA LYS A 116 1.75 6.89 -16.81
C LYS A 116 1.57 5.38 -17.02
N GLN A 117 2.46 4.76 -17.75
CA GLN A 117 2.44 3.32 -18.05
C GLN A 117 2.56 2.47 -16.77
N TYR A 118 3.30 2.96 -15.76
CA TYR A 118 3.60 2.25 -14.51
C TYR A 118 2.89 2.89 -13.29
N SER A 119 1.82 3.66 -13.52
CA SER A 119 1.11 4.41 -12.47
C SER A 119 0.41 3.52 -11.44
N ASN A 120 0.16 2.24 -11.77
CA ASN A 120 -0.41 1.22 -10.89
C ASN A 120 0.64 0.47 -10.06
N ILE A 121 1.94 0.76 -10.27
CA ILE A 121 3.03 0.17 -9.49
C ILE A 121 3.30 1.01 -8.26
N GLN A 122 3.34 0.38 -7.10
CA GLN A 122 3.88 0.97 -5.89
C GLN A 122 5.19 0.29 -5.51
N ILE A 123 6.21 1.08 -5.22
CA ILE A 123 7.52 0.56 -4.82
C ILE A 123 7.74 0.85 -3.35
N TYR A 124 7.95 -0.20 -2.58
CA TYR A 124 8.32 -0.15 -1.17
C TYR A 124 9.74 -0.67 -0.97
N TRP A 125 10.32 -0.26 0.12
CA TRP A 125 11.54 -0.81 0.67
C TRP A 125 11.21 -1.58 1.94
N CYS A 126 11.76 -2.77 2.14
CA CYS A 126 11.49 -3.63 3.31
C CYS A 126 11.56 -2.88 4.65
N LYS A 127 12.46 -1.88 4.77
CA LYS A 127 12.54 -1.05 5.97
C LYS A 127 11.28 -0.21 6.24
N GLN A 128 10.51 0.14 5.23
CA GLN A 128 9.26 0.91 5.38
C GLN A 128 8.10 0.05 5.90
N LEU A 129 8.24 -1.27 5.84
CA LEU A 129 7.22 -2.25 6.21
C LEU A 129 7.63 -3.09 7.44
N GLN A 130 8.50 -2.56 8.32
CA GLN A 130 8.91 -3.28 9.52
C GLN A 130 7.81 -3.34 10.58
N PHE A 131 6.87 -2.44 10.53
CA PHE A 131 5.66 -2.40 11.36
C PHE A 131 4.54 -1.66 10.61
N ASN A 132 3.32 -1.92 11.02
CA ASN A 132 2.16 -1.21 10.45
C ASN A 132 2.06 0.19 11.07
N VAL A 133 2.37 1.19 10.27
CA VAL A 133 2.37 2.60 10.69
C VAL A 133 0.97 3.09 11.09
N THR A 134 -0.10 2.51 10.52
CA THR A 134 -1.48 2.92 10.83
C THR A 134 -1.92 2.52 12.23
N LYS A 135 -1.25 1.54 12.82
CA LYS A 135 -1.51 1.06 14.19
C LYS A 135 -0.69 1.79 15.26
N HIS A 136 0.13 2.76 14.85
CA HIS A 136 0.92 3.53 15.81
C HIS A 136 0.02 4.48 16.58
N GLU A 137 0.17 4.55 17.90
CA GLU A 137 -0.66 5.34 18.83
C GLU A 137 -0.81 6.82 18.43
N LEU A 138 0.25 7.42 17.87
CA LEU A 138 0.24 8.83 17.46
C LEU A 138 -0.37 9.06 16.07
N VAL A 139 -0.69 8.00 15.32
CA VAL A 139 -1.29 8.11 14.00
C VAL A 139 -2.80 8.11 14.11
N PRO A 140 -3.47 9.23 13.77
CA PRO A 140 -4.91 9.31 13.80
C PRO A 140 -5.55 8.41 12.74
N ASN A 141 -6.83 8.11 12.91
CA ASN A 141 -7.56 7.34 11.93
C ASN A 141 -7.76 8.17 10.63
N HIS A 142 -7.47 7.55 9.49
CA HIS A 142 -7.60 8.14 8.16
C HIS A 142 -8.66 7.38 7.37
N LYS A 143 -9.71 8.06 6.93
CA LYS A 143 -10.79 7.49 6.11
C LYS A 143 -10.89 8.25 4.79
N ARG A 144 -10.82 7.54 3.66
CA ARG A 144 -11.17 8.13 2.36
C ARG A 144 -12.68 8.32 2.30
N LEU A 145 -13.13 9.51 1.96
CA LEU A 145 -14.54 9.83 1.78
C LEU A 145 -15.01 9.34 0.41
N SER A 146 -16.27 8.89 0.34
CA SER A 146 -16.97 8.71 -0.92
C SER A 146 -17.21 10.07 -1.61
N GLU A 147 -17.63 10.06 -2.89
CA GLU A 147 -17.93 11.31 -3.59
C GLU A 147 -19.09 12.08 -2.92
N ASP A 148 -20.12 11.38 -2.44
CA ASP A 148 -21.24 11.99 -1.75
C ASP A 148 -20.81 12.61 -0.40
N GLU A 149 -20.04 11.87 0.39
CA GLU A 149 -19.47 12.40 1.65
C GLU A 149 -18.57 13.61 1.40
N ALA A 150 -17.76 13.57 0.34
CA ALA A 150 -16.88 14.66 -0.06
C ALA A 150 -17.69 15.92 -0.44
N ASN A 151 -18.75 15.78 -1.21
CA ASN A 151 -19.62 16.88 -1.61
C ASN A 151 -20.32 17.52 -0.41
N ILE A 152 -20.75 16.73 0.57
CA ILE A 152 -21.33 17.25 1.82
C ILE A 152 -20.29 18.11 2.56
N ILE A 153 -19.05 17.67 2.64
CA ILE A 153 -17.97 18.42 3.29
C ILE A 153 -17.65 19.71 2.54
N LEU A 154 -17.53 19.66 1.21
CA LEU A 154 -17.29 20.86 0.40
C LEU A 154 -18.40 21.89 0.59
N THR A 155 -19.65 21.47 0.58
CA THR A 155 -20.81 22.34 0.81
C THR A 155 -20.80 22.93 2.21
N ARG A 156 -20.55 22.10 3.24
CA ARG A 156 -20.47 22.54 4.66
C ARG A 156 -19.45 23.65 4.87
N TYR A 157 -18.28 23.53 4.24
CA TYR A 157 -17.20 24.50 4.35
C TYR A 157 -17.26 25.60 3.28
N ARG A 158 -18.31 25.62 2.43
CA ARG A 158 -18.49 26.57 1.33
C ARG A 158 -17.29 26.62 0.38
N LEU A 159 -16.74 25.45 0.06
CA LEU A 159 -15.60 25.32 -0.84
C LEU A 159 -16.09 25.05 -2.26
N ASN A 160 -15.58 25.79 -3.21
CA ASN A 160 -15.90 25.62 -4.63
C ASN A 160 -15.08 24.51 -5.28
N ASN A 161 -13.95 24.15 -4.67
CA ASN A 161 -13.03 23.14 -5.20
C ASN A 161 -12.33 22.41 -4.04
N LYS A 162 -12.21 21.09 -4.18
CA LYS A 162 -11.47 20.24 -3.24
C LYS A 162 -10.02 20.66 -3.00
N HIS A 163 -9.41 21.36 -3.97
CA HIS A 163 -8.07 21.91 -3.83
C HIS A 163 -7.94 23.08 -2.85
N GLN A 164 -9.05 23.62 -2.33
CA GLN A 164 -9.03 24.60 -1.25
C GLN A 164 -8.79 23.94 0.13
N LEU A 165 -8.97 22.62 0.22
CA LEU A 165 -8.61 21.86 1.43
C LEU A 165 -7.09 21.81 1.62
N PRO A 166 -6.60 21.71 2.88
CA PRO A 166 -5.20 21.43 3.18
C PRO A 166 -4.68 20.19 2.43
N VAL A 167 -3.41 20.24 2.05
CA VAL A 167 -2.80 19.16 1.24
C VAL A 167 -2.44 17.97 2.11
N LEU A 168 -2.69 16.76 1.60
CA LEU A 168 -2.06 15.52 2.00
C LEU A 168 -1.19 15.04 0.83
N LEU A 169 0.10 14.90 1.03
CA LEU A 169 0.98 14.48 -0.06
C LEU A 169 0.70 13.03 -0.46
N LYS A 170 0.71 12.76 -1.78
CA LYS A 170 0.56 11.39 -2.30
C LYS A 170 1.67 10.46 -1.78
N ASP A 171 2.88 11.02 -1.59
CA ASP A 171 4.04 10.28 -1.07
C ASP A 171 4.10 10.21 0.47
N ASP A 172 3.10 10.79 1.17
CA ASP A 172 2.93 10.61 2.62
C ASP A 172 2.79 9.12 2.94
N VAL A 173 3.33 8.70 4.09
CA VAL A 173 3.39 7.28 4.47
C VAL A 173 2.00 6.66 4.54
N ILE A 174 1.01 7.39 5.09
CA ILE A 174 -0.37 6.91 5.20
C ILE A 174 -1.07 6.92 3.84
N SER A 175 -0.89 7.99 3.05
CA SER A 175 -1.41 8.07 1.68
C SER A 175 -0.91 6.90 0.83
N LYS A 176 0.37 6.61 0.95
CA LYS A 176 1.00 5.50 0.24
C LYS A 176 0.50 4.15 0.76
N TYR A 177 0.34 4.00 2.08
CA TYR A 177 -0.15 2.77 2.70
C TYR A 177 -1.54 2.40 2.19
N TYR A 178 -2.48 3.34 2.12
CA TYR A 178 -3.85 3.13 1.64
C TYR A 178 -4.00 3.29 0.12
N ASN A 179 -2.94 3.63 -0.61
CA ASN A 179 -2.97 3.90 -2.06
C ASN A 179 -3.96 5.00 -2.45
N TYR A 180 -4.03 6.07 -1.65
CA TYR A 180 -4.88 7.21 -1.97
C TYR A 180 -4.47 7.86 -3.30
N LYS A 181 -5.46 8.29 -4.06
CA LYS A 181 -5.25 8.90 -5.38
C LYS A 181 -5.33 10.42 -5.29
N SER A 182 -4.64 11.09 -6.22
CA SER A 182 -4.74 12.54 -6.31
C SER A 182 -6.21 12.96 -6.50
N GLY A 183 -6.66 13.90 -5.66
CA GLY A 183 -8.03 14.36 -5.60
C GLY A 183 -8.92 13.62 -4.61
N ASP A 184 -8.47 12.57 -3.94
CA ASP A 184 -9.20 11.97 -2.82
C ASP A 184 -9.29 12.98 -1.67
N ILE A 185 -10.44 13.00 -0.98
CA ILE A 185 -10.61 13.74 0.28
C ILE A 185 -10.53 12.75 1.43
N ILE A 186 -9.63 13.03 2.37
CA ILE A 186 -9.35 12.16 3.52
C ILE A 186 -9.82 12.86 4.79
N GLU A 187 -10.70 12.18 5.52
CA GLU A 187 -11.09 12.54 6.88
C GLU A 187 -10.04 11.98 7.84
N ILE A 188 -9.52 12.84 8.71
CA ILE A 188 -8.53 12.49 9.74
C ILE A 188 -9.17 12.74 11.08
N THR A 189 -9.41 11.68 11.85
CA THR A 189 -10.06 11.75 13.15
C THR A 189 -9.03 11.66 14.27
N HIS A 190 -8.91 12.71 15.05
CA HIS A 190 -8.08 12.74 16.26
C HIS A 190 -8.94 12.59 17.50
N THR A 191 -8.49 11.78 18.44
CA THR A 191 -9.13 11.61 19.75
C THR A 191 -8.30 12.36 20.80
N LYS A 192 -8.89 13.34 21.48
CA LYS A 192 -8.25 13.97 22.64
C LYS A 192 -8.43 13.06 23.85
N THR A 193 -7.34 12.45 24.30
CA THR A 193 -7.31 11.51 25.43
C THR A 193 -7.83 12.13 26.75
N SER A 194 -7.67 13.45 26.93
CA SER A 194 -8.08 14.16 28.17
C SER A 194 -9.58 14.47 28.27
N GLN A 195 -10.33 14.42 27.18
CA GLN A 195 -11.74 14.84 27.14
C GLN A 195 -12.67 13.86 26.39
N ASN A 196 -12.18 12.72 25.92
CA ASN A 196 -12.91 11.81 25.03
C ASN A 196 -13.61 12.51 23.84
N SER A 197 -13.08 13.67 23.41
CA SER A 197 -13.64 14.44 22.30
C SER A 197 -12.90 14.14 21.02
N GLU A 198 -13.65 13.74 20.01
CA GLU A 198 -13.13 13.56 18.66
C GLU A 198 -13.26 14.86 17.87
N TYR A 199 -12.20 15.18 17.10
CA TYR A 199 -12.25 16.27 16.14
C TYR A 199 -11.71 15.80 14.79
N LYS A 200 -12.33 16.29 13.72
CA LYS A 200 -12.10 15.84 12.36
C LYS A 200 -11.45 16.92 11.52
N PHE A 201 -10.42 16.54 10.79
CA PHE A 201 -9.80 17.34 9.76
C PHE A 201 -10.03 16.70 8.38
N TYR A 202 -10.00 17.54 7.36
CA TYR A 202 -10.16 17.09 5.98
C TYR A 202 -8.97 17.58 5.17
N ARG A 203 -8.40 16.69 4.37
CA ARG A 203 -7.27 16.99 3.49
C ARG A 203 -7.54 16.45 2.09
N CYS A 204 -7.03 17.16 1.08
CA CYS A 204 -7.06 16.70 -0.30
C CYS A 204 -5.69 16.12 -0.69
N VAL A 205 -5.68 14.93 -1.30
CA VAL A 205 -4.46 14.26 -1.77
C VAL A 205 -3.93 14.95 -3.03
N ARG A 206 -2.63 15.27 -3.05
CA ARG A 206 -1.93 15.86 -4.21
C ARG A 206 -0.55 15.23 -4.46
#